data_a16383a7782e4d45bcfc1c5ecdbafd3f
#
_entry.id   a16383a7782e4d45bcfc1c5ecdbafd3f
#
_cell.length_a   1.000
_cell.length_b   1.000
_cell.length_c   1.000
_cell.angle_alpha   90.00
_cell.angle_beta   90.00
_cell.angle_gamma   90.00
#
_symmetry.space_group_name_H-M   'P 1'
#
loop_
_entity.id
_entity.type
_entity.pdbx_description
1 polymer ?
#
loop_
_entity_poly.entity_id
_entity_poly.type
_entity_poly.pdbx_seq_one_letter_code
_entity_poly.pdbx_strand_id
1 'polypeptide(L)'
;GALSAGDAFPGIDKCGAFGYSVHPLFAVSDKYNSYKELSHAYFVIEGDEKHREEIAGIFNNLGNEVRYIAAKDKVKYHCAAAVCSNHVVALIQESLDLMQECGFDEESALKALAPIMLGNMQHIVENGTVNSLTGPVERADVKTVEKHLNCLDEKQQMLYRLLSEVLISIGEKKNPGRDYGRLKHILGNE
;
A
#
# COMPACT_ATOMS: atom_id res chain seq x y z
N GLY A 1 5.51 9.27 -10.50
CA GLY A 1 5.60 10.28 -9.45
C GLY A 1 4.32 11.08 -9.27
N ALA A 2 4.31 12.00 -8.30
CA ALA A 2 3.15 12.82 -7.95
C ALA A 2 2.89 13.98 -8.92
N LEU A 3 3.93 14.46 -9.64
CA LEU A 3 3.80 15.57 -10.59
C LEU A 3 3.01 15.16 -11.82
N SER A 4 2.03 16.01 -12.22
CA SER A 4 1.36 15.89 -13.50
C SER A 4 2.26 16.36 -14.65
N ALA A 5 1.93 16.01 -15.88
CA ALA A 5 2.65 16.50 -17.06
C ALA A 5 2.57 18.03 -17.17
N GLY A 6 1.41 18.63 -16.83
CA GLY A 6 1.22 20.08 -16.82
C GLY A 6 2.07 20.80 -15.77
N ASP A 7 2.23 20.20 -14.59
CA ASP A 7 3.09 20.77 -13.53
C ASP A 7 4.58 20.64 -13.89
N ALA A 8 4.97 19.54 -14.54
CA ALA A 8 6.35 19.30 -14.92
C ALA A 8 6.81 20.18 -16.10
N PHE A 9 5.89 20.52 -17.00
CA PHE A 9 6.18 21.26 -18.23
C PHE A 9 5.23 22.46 -18.42
N PRO A 10 5.30 23.48 -17.56
CA PRO A 10 4.39 24.62 -17.65
C PRO A 10 4.54 25.35 -19.00
N GLY A 11 3.43 25.53 -19.73
CA GLY A 11 3.40 26.20 -21.02
C GLY A 11 3.81 25.33 -22.21
N ILE A 12 3.89 24.02 -22.07
CA ILE A 12 4.22 23.09 -23.15
C ILE A 12 3.25 23.19 -24.34
N ASP A 13 1.98 23.48 -24.05
CA ASP A 13 0.92 23.73 -25.02
C ASP A 13 1.24 24.88 -25.98
N LYS A 14 1.94 25.92 -25.50
CA LYS A 14 2.35 27.09 -26.32
C LYS A 14 3.42 26.74 -27.36
N CYS A 15 4.12 25.63 -27.19
CA CYS A 15 5.13 25.14 -28.11
C CYS A 15 4.59 24.13 -29.12
N GLY A 16 3.28 23.82 -29.06
CA GLY A 16 2.65 22.79 -29.90
C GLY A 16 3.11 21.35 -29.55
N ALA A 17 3.71 21.17 -28.38
CA ALA A 17 4.14 19.86 -27.89
C ALA A 17 3.12 19.32 -26.87
N PHE A 18 3.17 18.01 -26.60
CA PHE A 18 2.26 17.31 -25.73
C PHE A 18 3.04 16.65 -24.59
N GLY A 19 2.63 16.88 -23.36
CA GLY A 19 3.28 16.36 -22.17
C GLY A 19 2.62 15.09 -21.64
N TYR A 20 3.44 14.11 -21.27
CA TYR A 20 2.97 12.87 -20.67
C TYR A 20 3.81 12.49 -19.47
N SER A 21 3.16 11.94 -18.46
CA SER A 21 3.80 11.25 -17.36
C SER A 21 3.48 9.76 -17.48
N VAL A 22 4.49 8.95 -17.66
CA VAL A 22 4.38 7.49 -17.72
C VAL A 22 5.06 6.94 -16.46
N HIS A 23 4.31 6.22 -15.63
CA HIS A 23 4.78 5.76 -14.34
C HIS A 23 4.59 4.25 -14.20
N PRO A 24 5.70 3.47 -14.10
CA PRO A 24 5.59 2.06 -13.75
C PRO A 24 5.21 1.91 -12.27
N LEU A 25 4.18 1.13 -11.99
CA LEU A 25 3.89 0.63 -10.64
C LEU A 25 4.79 -0.57 -10.38
N PHE A 26 6.01 -0.27 -10.00
CA PHE A 26 7.05 -1.26 -9.79
C PHE A 26 8.06 -0.78 -8.75
N ALA A 27 8.51 -1.68 -7.88
CA ALA A 27 9.53 -1.40 -6.89
C ALA A 27 10.92 -1.40 -7.53
N VAL A 28 11.42 -0.21 -7.89
CA VAL A 28 12.77 -0.06 -8.45
C VAL A 28 13.79 -0.12 -7.32
N SER A 29 14.33 -1.29 -7.05
CA SER A 29 15.36 -1.52 -6.02
C SER A 29 16.79 -1.41 -6.53
N ASP A 30 17.02 -1.66 -7.82
CA ASP A 30 18.30 -1.58 -8.50
C ASP A 30 18.19 -0.72 -9.76
N LYS A 31 18.88 0.43 -9.76
CA LYS A 31 18.85 1.38 -10.89
C LYS A 31 19.42 0.83 -12.21
N TYR A 32 20.22 -0.24 -12.13
CA TYR A 32 20.89 -0.83 -13.30
C TYR A 32 20.22 -2.11 -13.82
N ASN A 33 19.47 -2.81 -12.96
CA ASN A 33 18.92 -4.13 -13.30
C ASN A 33 17.39 -4.21 -13.26
N SER A 34 16.69 -3.33 -12.50
CA SER A 34 15.23 -3.39 -12.38
C SER A 34 14.48 -3.31 -13.71
N TYR A 35 15.11 -2.75 -14.76
CA TYR A 35 14.50 -2.70 -16.11
C TYR A 35 14.20 -4.09 -16.68
N LYS A 36 14.92 -5.14 -16.26
CA LYS A 36 14.73 -6.52 -16.74
C LYS A 36 13.38 -7.11 -16.31
N GLU A 37 12.81 -6.56 -15.24
CA GLU A 37 11.54 -7.02 -14.66
C GLU A 37 10.38 -6.08 -14.99
N LEU A 38 10.62 -4.99 -15.74
CA LEU A 38 9.59 -4.03 -16.13
C LEU A 38 8.48 -4.64 -17.01
N SER A 39 8.70 -5.80 -17.63
CA SER A 39 7.67 -6.55 -18.36
C SER A 39 6.50 -6.98 -17.47
N HIS A 40 6.67 -7.01 -16.15
CA HIS A 40 5.63 -7.29 -15.17
C HIS A 40 4.99 -6.02 -14.57
N ALA A 41 5.50 -4.84 -14.93
CA ALA A 41 5.00 -3.59 -14.39
C ALA A 41 3.67 -3.19 -15.06
N TYR A 42 2.76 -2.69 -14.23
CA TYR A 42 1.59 -1.97 -14.69
C TYR A 42 1.96 -0.51 -14.93
N PHE A 43 1.66 0.03 -16.12
CA PHE A 43 1.98 1.42 -16.43
C PHE A 43 0.77 2.32 -16.29
N VAL A 44 0.95 3.45 -15.63
CA VAL A 44 -0.08 4.48 -15.51
C VAL A 44 0.35 5.72 -16.27
N ILE A 45 -0.48 6.17 -17.21
CA ILE A 45 -0.26 7.32 -18.07
C ILE A 45 -1.18 8.45 -17.65
N GLU A 46 -0.62 9.63 -17.53
CA GLU A 46 -1.34 10.90 -17.36
C GLU A 46 -0.77 11.91 -18.37
N GLY A 47 -1.59 12.78 -18.92
CA GLY A 47 -1.18 13.81 -19.87
C GLY A 47 -2.24 14.10 -20.93
N ASP A 48 -1.83 14.66 -22.05
CA ASP A 48 -2.71 15.06 -23.15
C ASP A 48 -3.45 13.88 -23.78
N GLU A 49 -4.67 14.10 -24.26
CA GLU A 49 -5.47 13.04 -24.87
C GLU A 49 -5.02 12.69 -26.28
N LYS A 50 -4.36 13.61 -26.98
CA LYS A 50 -4.14 13.54 -28.41
C LYS A 50 -3.31 12.34 -28.88
N HIS A 51 -2.22 12.01 -28.16
CA HIS A 51 -1.31 10.93 -28.55
C HIS A 51 -1.19 9.85 -27.48
N ARG A 52 -2.07 9.83 -26.48
CA ARG A 52 -1.95 8.89 -25.36
C ARG A 52 -2.06 7.42 -25.78
N GLU A 53 -2.84 7.13 -26.84
CA GLU A 53 -2.97 5.78 -27.37
C GLU A 53 -1.66 5.29 -28.05
N GLU A 54 -0.95 6.20 -28.73
CA GLU A 54 0.36 5.89 -29.33
C GLU A 54 1.38 5.55 -28.24
N ILE A 55 1.38 6.34 -27.16
CA ILE A 55 2.27 6.11 -26.00
C ILE A 55 1.91 4.81 -25.31
N ALA A 56 0.61 4.55 -25.06
CA ALA A 56 0.16 3.29 -24.49
C ALA A 56 0.54 2.09 -25.36
N GLY A 57 0.43 2.23 -26.69
CA GLY A 57 0.80 1.22 -27.65
C GLY A 57 2.25 0.74 -27.50
N ILE A 58 3.17 1.64 -27.12
CA ILE A 58 4.58 1.27 -26.86
C ILE A 58 4.67 0.21 -25.76
N PHE A 59 3.95 0.44 -24.63
CA PHE A 59 4.00 -0.47 -23.48
C PHE A 59 3.15 -1.72 -23.68
N ASN A 60 1.97 -1.57 -24.30
CA ASN A 60 1.12 -2.72 -24.63
C ASN A 60 1.84 -3.71 -25.58
N ASN A 61 2.62 -3.20 -26.54
CA ASN A 61 3.42 -4.04 -27.45
C ASN A 61 4.56 -4.77 -26.72
N LEU A 62 4.98 -4.29 -25.55
CA LEU A 62 5.92 -4.97 -24.68
C LEU A 62 5.26 -5.97 -23.71
N GLY A 63 3.93 -6.11 -23.79
CA GLY A 63 3.15 -7.00 -22.94
C GLY A 63 2.69 -6.41 -21.60
N ASN A 64 2.92 -5.10 -21.38
CA ASN A 64 2.50 -4.43 -20.14
C ASN A 64 1.04 -4.00 -20.19
N GLU A 65 0.37 -4.07 -19.06
CA GLU A 65 -0.93 -3.42 -18.88
C GLU A 65 -0.77 -1.92 -18.69
N VAL A 66 -1.68 -1.14 -19.30
CA VAL A 66 -1.66 0.32 -19.26
C VAL A 66 -3.00 0.87 -18.81
N ARG A 67 -2.98 1.91 -17.97
CA ARG A 67 -4.16 2.66 -17.53
C ARG A 67 -3.92 4.16 -17.60
N TYR A 68 -4.98 4.90 -17.95
CA TYR A 68 -4.98 6.36 -17.90
C TYR A 68 -5.58 6.87 -16.60
N ILE A 69 -5.02 7.94 -16.07
CA ILE A 69 -5.58 8.71 -14.96
C ILE A 69 -5.64 10.19 -15.32
N ALA A 70 -6.57 10.92 -14.72
CA ALA A 70 -6.61 12.37 -14.83
C ALA A 70 -5.53 13.04 -13.96
N ALA A 71 -5.06 14.22 -14.38
CA ALA A 71 -4.06 15.00 -13.63
C ALA A 71 -4.47 15.23 -12.16
N LYS A 72 -5.75 15.55 -11.91
CA LYS A 72 -6.30 15.75 -10.56
C LYS A 72 -6.17 14.53 -9.62
N ASP A 73 -6.10 13.32 -10.17
CA ASP A 73 -6.06 12.07 -9.41
C ASP A 73 -4.62 11.60 -9.16
N LYS A 74 -3.63 12.25 -9.78
CA LYS A 74 -2.24 11.80 -9.77
C LYS A 74 -1.61 11.77 -8.37
N VAL A 75 -1.88 12.77 -7.55
CA VAL A 75 -1.38 12.82 -6.17
C VAL A 75 -1.96 11.68 -5.33
N LYS A 76 -3.28 11.44 -5.43
CA LYS A 76 -3.95 10.35 -4.72
C LYS A 76 -3.44 8.97 -5.18
N TYR A 77 -3.29 8.79 -6.48
CA TYR A 77 -2.71 7.60 -7.07
C TYR A 77 -1.29 7.32 -6.54
N HIS A 78 -0.42 8.35 -6.55
CA HIS A 78 0.94 8.21 -6.04
C HIS A 78 0.97 7.94 -4.52
N CYS A 79 0.07 8.58 -3.77
CA CYS A 79 -0.12 8.30 -2.35
C CYS A 79 -0.48 6.82 -2.10
N ALA A 80 -1.40 6.25 -2.90
CA ALA A 80 -1.75 4.83 -2.79
C ALA A 80 -0.53 3.91 -3.02
N ALA A 81 0.30 4.23 -4.02
CA ALA A 81 1.55 3.49 -4.27
C ALA A 81 2.53 3.61 -3.09
N ALA A 82 2.68 4.81 -2.51
CA ALA A 82 3.54 5.03 -1.34
C ALA A 82 3.03 4.28 -0.10
N VAL A 83 1.71 4.25 0.13
CA VAL A 83 1.11 3.47 1.23
C VAL A 83 1.39 1.99 1.05
N CYS A 84 1.23 1.46 -0.16
CA CYS A 84 1.44 0.04 -0.44
C CYS A 84 2.92 -0.39 -0.42
N SER A 85 3.85 0.54 -0.55
CA SER A 85 5.29 0.26 -0.57
C SER A 85 6.03 0.82 0.65
N ASN A 86 6.21 2.14 0.72
CA ASN A 86 7.02 2.78 1.75
C ASN A 86 6.43 2.63 3.16
N HIS A 87 5.10 2.74 3.31
CA HIS A 87 4.49 2.58 4.63
C HIS A 87 4.49 1.12 5.09
N VAL A 88 4.50 0.15 4.18
CA VAL A 88 4.72 -1.26 4.54
C VAL A 88 6.11 -1.46 5.15
N VAL A 89 7.15 -0.80 4.62
CA VAL A 89 8.50 -0.84 5.23
C VAL A 89 8.47 -0.29 6.66
N ALA A 90 7.76 0.82 6.89
CA ALA A 90 7.61 1.39 8.24
C ALA A 90 6.87 0.46 9.20
N LEU A 91 5.80 -0.22 8.75
CA LEU A 91 5.08 -1.20 9.56
C LEU A 91 5.94 -2.42 9.93
N ILE A 92 6.79 -2.85 9.02
CA ILE A 92 7.74 -3.93 9.29
C ILE A 92 8.78 -3.46 10.30
N GLN A 93 9.29 -2.22 10.20
CA GLN A 93 10.23 -1.67 11.17
C GLN A 93 9.62 -1.62 12.58
N GLU A 94 8.40 -1.12 12.75
CA GLU A 94 7.70 -1.14 14.05
C GLU A 94 7.55 -2.57 14.60
N SER A 95 7.34 -3.55 13.73
CA SER A 95 7.26 -4.97 14.15
C SER A 95 8.62 -5.52 14.59
N LEU A 96 9.71 -5.12 13.92
CA LEU A 96 11.08 -5.49 14.31
C LEU A 96 11.46 -4.86 15.66
N ASP A 97 11.10 -3.59 15.87
CA ASP A 97 11.37 -2.89 17.12
C ASP A 97 10.68 -3.59 18.31
N LEU A 98 9.41 -3.99 18.15
CA LEU A 98 8.69 -4.79 19.15
C LEU A 98 9.33 -6.17 19.41
N MET A 99 9.86 -6.82 18.37
CA MET A 99 10.58 -8.09 18.53
C MET A 99 11.90 -7.90 19.29
N GLN A 100 12.60 -6.78 19.08
CA GLN A 100 13.82 -6.45 19.81
C GLN A 100 13.54 -6.23 21.30
N GLU A 101 12.42 -5.60 21.66
CA GLU A 101 11.96 -5.50 23.04
C GLU A 101 11.69 -6.87 23.68
N CYS A 102 11.37 -7.88 22.86
CA CYS A 102 11.23 -9.28 23.30
C CYS A 102 12.55 -10.05 23.33
N GLY A 103 13.70 -9.40 23.05
CA GLY A 103 15.04 -9.99 23.12
C GLY A 103 15.57 -10.61 21.84
N PHE A 104 14.89 -10.41 20.70
CA PHE A 104 15.43 -10.80 19.39
C PHE A 104 16.45 -9.76 18.91
N ASP A 105 17.52 -10.20 18.26
CA ASP A 105 18.31 -9.30 17.42
C ASP A 105 17.62 -9.05 16.09
N GLU A 106 18.05 -8.04 15.34
CA GLU A 106 17.39 -7.62 14.09
C GLU A 106 17.34 -8.74 13.05
N GLU A 107 18.44 -9.52 12.89
CA GLU A 107 18.51 -10.60 11.91
C GLU A 107 17.54 -11.73 12.27
N SER A 108 17.51 -12.16 13.52
CA SER A 108 16.61 -13.22 14.00
C SER A 108 15.16 -12.78 13.99
N ALA A 109 14.85 -11.51 14.31
CA ALA A 109 13.51 -10.94 14.22
C ALA A 109 13.00 -10.94 12.78
N LEU A 110 13.80 -10.45 11.84
CA LEU A 110 13.43 -10.43 10.42
C LEU A 110 13.21 -11.85 9.88
N LYS A 111 14.08 -12.79 10.23
CA LYS A 111 13.95 -14.19 9.84
C LYS A 111 12.70 -14.85 10.40
N ALA A 112 12.34 -14.53 11.65
CA ALA A 112 11.13 -15.05 12.28
C ALA A 112 9.84 -14.49 11.69
N LEU A 113 9.82 -13.19 11.32
CA LEU A 113 8.65 -12.53 10.74
C LEU A 113 8.49 -12.77 9.23
N ALA A 114 9.55 -13.13 8.52
CA ALA A 114 9.52 -13.31 7.06
C ALA A 114 8.39 -14.23 6.56
N PRO A 115 8.11 -15.40 7.16
CA PRO A 115 7.01 -16.27 6.73
C PRO A 115 5.63 -15.60 6.86
N ILE A 116 5.41 -14.80 7.91
CA ILE A 116 4.15 -14.08 8.13
C ILE A 116 4.00 -12.97 7.07
N MET A 117 5.05 -12.20 6.83
CA MET A 117 5.05 -11.11 5.84
C MET A 117 4.76 -11.64 4.43
N LEU A 118 5.55 -12.60 3.99
CA LEU A 118 5.43 -13.16 2.63
C LEU A 118 4.10 -13.89 2.44
N GLY A 119 3.69 -14.69 3.42
CA GLY A 119 2.42 -15.43 3.36
C GLY A 119 1.21 -14.51 3.31
N ASN A 120 1.18 -13.43 4.12
CA ASN A 120 0.10 -12.45 4.08
C ASN A 120 0.05 -11.70 2.75
N MET A 121 1.21 -11.24 2.23
CA MET A 121 1.25 -10.54 0.94
C MET A 121 0.76 -11.44 -0.21
N GLN A 122 1.24 -12.68 -0.26
CA GLN A 122 0.79 -13.66 -1.24
C GLN A 122 -0.72 -13.88 -1.16
N HIS A 123 -1.24 -14.10 0.06
CA HIS A 123 -2.67 -14.35 0.26
C HIS A 123 -3.53 -13.15 -0.12
N ILE A 124 -3.06 -11.91 0.15
CA ILE A 124 -3.75 -10.68 -0.25
C ILE A 124 -3.80 -10.55 -1.77
N VAL A 125 -2.71 -10.84 -2.47
CA VAL A 125 -2.64 -10.78 -3.93
C VAL A 125 -3.59 -11.79 -4.58
N GLU A 126 -3.69 -12.98 -4.03
CA GLU A 126 -4.52 -14.06 -4.56
C GLU A 126 -6.01 -13.91 -4.22
N ASN A 127 -6.34 -13.44 -3.02
CA ASN A 127 -7.70 -13.55 -2.47
C ASN A 127 -8.33 -12.20 -2.09
N GLY A 128 -7.59 -11.11 -2.17
CA GLY A 128 -7.99 -9.77 -1.72
C GLY A 128 -7.96 -9.62 -0.20
N THR A 129 -8.10 -8.38 0.26
CA THR A 129 -7.95 -8.02 1.68
C THR A 129 -9.03 -8.62 2.58
N VAL A 130 -10.27 -8.73 2.09
CA VAL A 130 -11.40 -9.25 2.88
C VAL A 130 -11.17 -10.72 3.25
N ASN A 131 -10.79 -11.56 2.29
CA ASN A 131 -10.59 -12.98 2.54
C ASN A 131 -9.29 -13.25 3.30
N SER A 132 -8.31 -12.37 3.19
CA SER A 132 -6.99 -12.52 3.82
C SER A 132 -6.96 -12.06 5.27
N LEU A 133 -7.92 -11.22 5.70
CA LEU A 133 -7.95 -10.73 7.07
C LEU A 133 -8.17 -11.88 8.06
N THR A 134 -7.29 -11.98 9.05
CA THR A 134 -7.34 -12.89 10.19
C THR A 134 -6.96 -12.15 11.47
N GLY A 135 -6.92 -12.83 12.60
CA GLY A 135 -6.38 -12.29 13.84
C GLY A 135 -7.44 -11.74 14.81
N PRO A 136 -6.99 -11.10 15.92
CA PRO A 136 -7.87 -10.70 17.02
C PRO A 136 -8.91 -9.64 16.62
N VAL A 137 -8.54 -8.68 15.78
CA VAL A 137 -9.48 -7.65 15.29
C VAL A 137 -10.57 -8.29 14.44
N GLU A 138 -10.20 -9.19 13.51
CA GLU A 138 -11.17 -9.92 12.68
C GLU A 138 -12.17 -10.69 13.53
N ARG A 139 -11.72 -11.36 14.60
CA ARG A 139 -12.56 -12.15 15.51
C ARG A 139 -13.32 -11.32 16.55
N ALA A 140 -13.14 -9.99 16.57
CA ALA A 140 -13.62 -9.10 17.62
C ALA A 140 -13.15 -9.52 19.05
N ASP A 141 -11.90 -9.99 19.16
CA ASP A 141 -11.30 -10.42 20.41
C ASP A 141 -10.79 -9.22 21.22
N VAL A 142 -11.72 -8.60 21.93
CA VAL A 142 -11.49 -7.40 22.75
C VAL A 142 -10.36 -7.62 23.77
N LYS A 143 -10.33 -8.79 24.42
CA LYS A 143 -9.33 -9.07 25.47
C LYS A 143 -7.90 -9.08 24.92
N THR A 144 -7.70 -9.64 23.74
CA THR A 144 -6.38 -9.66 23.11
C THR A 144 -5.98 -8.27 22.66
N VAL A 145 -6.91 -7.49 22.07
CA VAL A 145 -6.62 -6.11 21.66
C VAL A 145 -6.31 -5.21 22.85
N GLU A 146 -7.03 -5.32 23.97
CA GLU A 146 -6.69 -4.61 25.22
C GLU A 146 -5.27 -4.92 25.71
N LYS A 147 -4.85 -6.19 25.65
CA LYS A 147 -3.48 -6.59 26.02
C LYS A 147 -2.43 -5.99 25.09
N HIS A 148 -2.72 -5.95 23.77
CA HIS A 148 -1.84 -5.29 22.81
C HIS A 148 -1.68 -3.81 23.15
N LEU A 149 -2.78 -3.08 23.34
CA LEU A 149 -2.74 -1.67 23.70
C LEU A 149 -1.96 -1.41 24.99
N ASN A 150 -2.08 -2.28 25.98
CA ASN A 150 -1.41 -2.13 27.28
C ASN A 150 0.10 -2.37 27.24
N CYS A 151 0.64 -3.05 26.24
CA CYS A 151 2.09 -3.28 26.11
C CYS A 151 2.77 -2.29 25.16
N LEU A 152 2.02 -1.41 24.50
CA LEU A 152 2.51 -0.43 23.52
C LEU A 152 2.68 0.95 24.17
N ASP A 153 3.67 1.72 23.74
CA ASP A 153 3.78 3.12 24.06
C ASP A 153 2.68 3.99 23.37
N GLU A 154 2.61 5.27 23.70
CA GLU A 154 1.56 6.17 23.17
C GLU A 154 1.58 6.27 21.64
N LYS A 155 2.75 6.35 21.02
CA LYS A 155 2.91 6.46 19.56
C LYS A 155 2.52 5.16 18.87
N GLN A 156 2.97 4.04 19.40
CA GLN A 156 2.64 2.70 18.93
C GLN A 156 1.13 2.42 19.06
N GLN A 157 0.52 2.82 20.20
CA GLN A 157 -0.93 2.71 20.38
C GLN A 157 -1.70 3.52 19.34
N MET A 158 -1.26 4.74 19.00
CA MET A 158 -1.90 5.56 17.99
C MET A 158 -1.89 4.87 16.62
N LEU A 159 -0.73 4.35 16.21
CA LEU A 159 -0.59 3.59 14.97
C LEU A 159 -1.48 2.34 14.98
N TYR A 160 -1.43 1.57 16.06
CA TYR A 160 -2.22 0.34 16.23
C TYR A 160 -3.72 0.61 16.11
N ARG A 161 -4.22 1.69 16.75
CA ARG A 161 -5.63 2.11 16.70
C ARG A 161 -6.07 2.45 15.27
N LEU A 162 -5.32 3.32 14.58
CA LEU A 162 -5.63 3.74 13.20
C LEU A 162 -5.68 2.55 12.23
N LEU A 163 -4.73 1.63 12.34
CA LEU A 163 -4.72 0.42 11.53
C LEU A 163 -5.89 -0.50 11.89
N SER A 164 -6.21 -0.64 13.18
CA SER A 164 -7.31 -1.49 13.63
C SER A 164 -8.68 -0.97 13.16
N GLU A 165 -8.88 0.33 13.01
CA GLU A 165 -10.07 0.92 12.38
C GLU A 165 -10.28 0.41 10.95
N VAL A 166 -9.20 0.42 10.17
CA VAL A 166 -9.23 -0.12 8.80
C VAL A 166 -9.54 -1.61 8.82
N LEU A 167 -8.92 -2.37 9.74
CA LEU A 167 -9.17 -3.81 9.90
C LEU A 167 -10.61 -4.10 10.31
N ILE A 168 -11.23 -3.29 11.19
CA ILE A 168 -12.65 -3.42 11.55
C ILE A 168 -13.52 -3.24 10.31
N SER A 169 -13.27 -2.21 9.49
CA SER A 169 -14.03 -1.97 8.26
C SER A 169 -13.95 -3.14 7.28
N ILE A 170 -12.82 -3.84 7.24
CA ILE A 170 -12.65 -5.07 6.45
C ILE A 170 -13.38 -6.24 7.13
N GLY A 171 -13.25 -6.35 8.46
CA GLY A 171 -13.90 -7.39 9.26
C GLY A 171 -15.41 -7.38 9.17
N GLU A 172 -16.03 -6.20 9.15
CA GLU A 172 -17.48 -6.01 8.95
C GLU A 172 -17.95 -6.52 7.59
N LYS A 173 -17.14 -6.33 6.54
CA LYS A 173 -17.42 -6.89 5.21
C LYS A 173 -17.26 -8.40 5.18
N LYS A 174 -16.27 -8.95 5.89
CA LYS A 174 -16.01 -10.39 5.98
C LYS A 174 -17.07 -11.11 6.80
N ASN A 175 -17.53 -10.51 7.89
CA ASN A 175 -18.43 -11.09 8.88
C ASN A 175 -19.61 -10.15 9.18
N PRO A 176 -20.61 -10.01 8.28
CA PRO A 176 -21.67 -9.01 8.43
C PRO A 176 -22.54 -9.14 9.70
N GLY A 177 -22.51 -10.31 10.35
CA GLY A 177 -23.28 -10.56 11.60
C GLY A 177 -22.47 -10.45 12.88
N ARG A 178 -21.15 -10.10 12.79
CA ARG A 178 -20.30 -9.99 13.98
C ARG A 178 -20.38 -8.60 14.59
N ASP A 179 -20.53 -8.55 15.93
CA ASP A 179 -20.55 -7.28 16.66
C ASP A 179 -19.10 -6.79 16.93
N TYR A 180 -18.77 -5.64 16.38
CA TYR A 180 -17.51 -4.92 16.60
C TYR A 180 -17.65 -3.69 17.52
N GLY A 181 -18.85 -3.43 18.08
CA GLY A 181 -19.13 -2.21 18.86
C GLY A 181 -18.18 -2.02 20.04
N ARG A 182 -17.99 -3.07 20.86
CA ARG A 182 -17.05 -3.00 21.99
C ARG A 182 -15.61 -2.79 21.53
N LEU A 183 -15.21 -3.37 20.41
CA LEU A 183 -13.86 -3.19 19.86
C LEU A 183 -13.65 -1.75 19.38
N LYS A 184 -14.64 -1.16 18.70
CA LYS A 184 -14.63 0.26 18.30
C LYS A 184 -14.46 1.18 19.52
N HIS A 185 -15.22 0.92 20.59
CA HIS A 185 -15.15 1.71 21.82
C HIS A 185 -13.73 1.73 22.44
N ILE A 186 -13.08 0.57 22.62
CA ILE A 186 -11.73 0.52 23.21
C ILE A 186 -10.64 1.10 22.29
N LEU A 187 -10.89 1.17 20.99
CA LEU A 187 -10.00 1.81 20.03
C LEU A 187 -10.22 3.33 19.92
N GLY A 188 -11.24 3.87 20.61
CA GLY A 188 -11.51 5.31 20.65
C GLY A 188 -12.34 5.83 19.46
N ASN A 189 -13.15 4.98 18.85
CA ASN A 189 -13.94 5.26 17.65
C ASN A 189 -15.42 5.46 17.99
N GLU A 190 -15.72 6.37 18.90
CA GLU A 190 -17.06 6.93 19.12
C GLU A 190 -17.12 8.39 18.75
#